data_50d753f998c69e65dfcc6a0238e1905c
#
_entry.id   50d753f998c69e65dfcc6a0238e1905c
#
_cell.length_a   1.000
_cell.length_b   1.000
_cell.length_c   1.000
_cell.angle_alpha   90.00
_cell.angle_beta   90.00
_cell.angle_gamma   90.00
#
_symmetry.space_group_name_H-M   'P 1'
#
loop_
_entity.id
_entity.type
_entity.pdbx_description
1 polymer ?
#
loop_
_entity_poly.entity_id
_entity_poly.type
_entity_poly.pdbx_seq_one_letter_code
_entity_poly.pdbx_strand_id
1 'polypeptide(L)'
;PQLNSVRRTRMPSLPWSVSCPFLRASRVLSPLLFNQRYMKQQNLLPGISLPAPRPSRPAETPPAPSPAAPAVPDTDTWSPQESLLHSAFVFEPAGTAAEPVLILGLDCAQPLREGLAPARLRLIEQADVLCGGRRLLAAFDDLPARQLPLTAPLEPVLARISHLRAGGKKVVVLADGDPLFYGIGTTLLRQLGPEAVRILPGVSSLQQACARLGLPWHDVICLSLHGRDDLTPLHTAVHRQRPISLLTDARMTPDLLARHLLDRGVDWFAMHVFEHMGSDGEQEHHLTLAEAAAARFGAVCTVLLTPAGEMRRPHPGLLPAELRHEDGLLTKPAVRAAALALLRPEPRHTVWDLGAGSGSVALEAACLAHEGRVVAVERTPSRALDIQENRRRFGAASVDVCLGTVPQCLPRLPDPHRVFIGGGLSGDGAHNLLEQVCRRLLPGGRLVVSCILLDTLARCRAFFEGLGWPAEVMQIQSAQSRPLGQDIFLAAANPVFLLAVDKPEQEKDED
;
A
#
# COMPACT_ATOMS: atom_id res chain seq x y z
N PRO A 1 -3.18 -34.84 -65.66
CA PRO A 1 -2.85 -36.23 -65.61
C PRO A 1 -1.80 -36.55 -64.58
N GLN A 2 -2.10 -37.53 -63.81
CA GLN A 2 -1.25 -38.47 -63.09
C GLN A 2 -0.42 -37.91 -61.94
N LEU A 3 -0.81 -38.19 -60.68
CA LEU A 3 -0.70 -39.46 -59.92
C LEU A 3 0.75 -39.92 -59.71
N ASN A 4 1.14 -39.94 -58.45
CA ASN A 4 1.71 -41.04 -57.66
C ASN A 4 2.35 -40.49 -56.42
N SER A 5 1.87 -40.72 -55.25
CA SER A 5 1.74 -41.91 -54.37
C SER A 5 3.05 -42.36 -53.72
N VAL A 6 2.94 -42.46 -52.37
CA VAL A 6 3.60 -43.47 -51.50
C VAL A 6 5.00 -43.07 -51.02
N ARG A 7 5.32 -43.02 -49.72
CA ARG A 7 5.20 -44.04 -48.66
C ARG A 7 5.43 -43.47 -47.25
N ARG A 8 4.58 -43.95 -46.36
CA ARG A 8 4.86 -43.99 -44.91
C ARG A 8 5.99 -44.95 -44.60
N THR A 9 6.89 -44.59 -43.73
CA THR A 9 7.66 -45.60 -42.96
C THR A 9 7.50 -45.29 -41.45
N ARG A 10 7.16 -46.40 -40.78
CA ARG A 10 6.90 -46.50 -39.33
C ARG A 10 8.16 -46.48 -38.54
N MET A 11 7.98 -46.10 -37.28
CA MET A 11 8.86 -46.24 -36.11
C MET A 11 9.60 -47.56 -35.96
N PRO A 12 10.56 -47.61 -35.01
CA PRO A 12 10.30 -48.50 -33.89
C PRO A 12 10.45 -47.83 -32.51
N SER A 13 9.53 -48.24 -31.65
CA SER A 13 9.55 -48.15 -30.20
C SER A 13 10.58 -49.09 -29.60
N LEU A 14 11.27 -48.70 -28.54
CA LEU A 14 11.65 -49.60 -27.44
C LEU A 14 11.97 -48.79 -26.15
N PRO A 15 11.81 -49.44 -25.02
CA PRO A 15 11.57 -48.81 -23.71
C PRO A 15 12.78 -48.88 -22.78
N TRP A 16 12.82 -47.96 -21.81
CA TRP A 16 13.55 -48.27 -20.54
C TRP A 16 12.82 -47.59 -19.37
N SER A 17 12.17 -48.45 -18.62
CA SER A 17 11.80 -48.27 -17.24
C SER A 17 13.04 -48.30 -16.36
N VAL A 18 13.24 -47.31 -15.50
CA VAL A 18 14.06 -47.48 -14.29
C VAL A 18 13.23 -46.95 -13.11
N SER A 19 12.95 -47.91 -12.27
CA SER A 19 12.22 -47.80 -11.01
C SER A 19 12.99 -46.99 -9.97
N CYS A 20 12.24 -46.21 -9.25
CA CYS A 20 12.59 -45.73 -7.91
C CYS A 20 12.86 -46.90 -6.96
N PRO A 21 13.69 -46.76 -5.92
CA PRO A 21 13.11 -46.52 -4.62
C PRO A 21 13.99 -45.67 -3.68
N PHE A 22 13.37 -44.78 -2.91
CA PHE A 22 13.73 -44.65 -1.49
C PHE A 22 12.62 -43.93 -0.71
N LEU A 23 12.08 -44.71 0.15
CA LEU A 23 11.11 -44.42 1.22
C LEU A 23 11.76 -43.64 2.37
N ARG A 24 10.93 -42.79 2.99
CA ARG A 24 10.83 -42.48 4.41
C ARG A 24 12.07 -42.04 5.19
N ALA A 25 12.01 -40.80 5.65
CA ALA A 25 12.25 -40.53 7.08
C ALA A 25 11.73 -39.14 7.44
N SER A 26 10.59 -39.10 8.12
CA SER A 26 10.16 -38.02 9.01
C SER A 26 11.22 -37.80 10.09
N ARG A 27 11.76 -36.60 10.20
CA ARG A 27 12.32 -36.09 11.46
C ARG A 27 12.05 -34.59 11.57
N VAL A 28 11.27 -34.28 12.56
CA VAL A 28 11.08 -32.99 13.22
C VAL A 28 12.48 -32.40 13.50
N LEU A 29 12.77 -31.22 12.94
CA LEU A 29 13.91 -30.40 13.32
C LEU A 29 13.41 -29.06 13.87
N SER A 30 13.82 -28.86 15.09
CA SER A 30 13.60 -27.75 15.99
C SER A 30 13.98 -26.37 15.40
N PRO A 31 13.32 -25.25 15.80
CA PRO A 31 13.51 -23.89 15.25
C PRO A 31 14.81 -23.17 15.63
N LEU A 32 15.80 -23.85 16.22
CA LEU A 32 17.01 -23.20 16.78
C LEU A 32 18.20 -23.03 15.84
N LEU A 33 18.07 -23.35 14.54
CA LEU A 33 19.21 -23.28 13.58
C LEU A 33 19.10 -22.13 12.56
N PHE A 34 18.13 -21.23 12.67
CA PHE A 34 17.97 -20.15 11.67
C PHE A 34 18.80 -18.89 11.96
N ASN A 35 19.44 -18.81 13.12
CA ASN A 35 20.13 -17.58 13.57
C ASN A 35 21.67 -17.59 13.36
N GLN A 36 22.25 -18.63 12.76
CA GLN A 36 23.71 -18.70 12.55
C GLN A 36 24.17 -18.52 11.09
N ARG A 37 23.26 -18.38 10.11
CA ARG A 37 23.64 -18.18 8.70
C ARG A 37 23.69 -16.72 8.25
N TYR A 38 23.19 -15.79 9.06
CA TYR A 38 23.15 -14.35 8.69
C TYR A 38 24.44 -13.58 9.00
N MET A 39 25.39 -14.18 9.71
CA MET A 39 26.64 -13.52 10.16
C MET A 39 27.90 -13.96 9.41
N LYS A 40 27.79 -14.71 8.31
CA LYS A 40 28.99 -15.24 7.60
C LYS A 40 29.11 -14.88 6.12
N GLN A 41 28.36 -13.89 5.61
CA GLN A 41 28.47 -13.47 4.20
C GLN A 41 28.92 -12.00 4.02
N GLN A 42 29.74 -11.48 4.92
CA GLN A 42 30.48 -10.25 4.66
C GLN A 42 31.99 -10.51 4.80
N ASN A 43 32.56 -11.17 3.84
CA ASN A 43 34.00 -11.11 3.54
C ASN A 43 34.24 -11.98 2.31
N LEU A 44 34.41 -11.34 1.17
CA LEU A 44 35.22 -11.81 0.01
C LEU A 44 34.99 -10.87 -1.19
N LEU A 45 35.73 -9.77 -1.24
CA LEU A 45 36.23 -9.21 -2.50
C LEU A 45 37.64 -8.63 -2.22
N PRO A 46 38.70 -9.09 -2.89
CA PRO A 46 40.01 -8.48 -2.78
C PRO A 46 40.18 -7.36 -3.81
N GLY A 47 40.77 -6.26 -3.38
CA GLY A 47 41.42 -5.32 -4.27
C GLY A 47 40.77 -3.94 -4.43
N ILE A 48 40.60 -3.16 -3.35
CA ILE A 48 40.52 -1.68 -3.45
C ILE A 48 41.37 -1.11 -2.29
N SER A 49 42.50 -0.48 -2.63
CA SER A 49 43.32 0.30 -1.70
C SER A 49 42.56 1.54 -1.23
N LEU A 50 42.38 1.65 0.07
CA LEU A 50 41.86 2.85 0.72
C LEU A 50 43.00 3.88 0.88
N PRO A 51 42.75 5.18 0.63
CA PRO A 51 43.73 6.23 0.94
C PRO A 51 43.89 6.43 2.46
N ALA A 52 45.09 6.80 2.88
CA ALA A 52 45.50 7.00 4.28
C ALA A 52 44.66 8.06 4.97
N PRO A 53 44.46 7.95 6.31
CA PRO A 53 43.68 8.91 7.08
C PRO A 53 44.43 10.26 7.21
N ARG A 54 43.67 11.36 7.06
CA ARG A 54 44.13 12.71 7.30
C ARG A 54 44.38 12.94 8.80
N PRO A 55 45.37 13.76 9.18
CA PRO A 55 45.65 14.04 10.58
C PRO A 55 44.52 14.82 11.26
N SER A 56 44.27 14.45 12.53
CA SER A 56 43.26 15.01 13.42
C SER A 56 43.52 16.50 13.71
N ARG A 57 42.47 17.32 13.63
CA ARG A 57 42.45 18.69 14.13
C ARG A 57 42.58 18.67 15.66
N PRO A 58 43.20 19.73 16.24
CA PRO A 58 43.32 19.85 17.70
C PRO A 58 41.95 20.04 18.34
N ALA A 59 41.80 19.47 19.55
CA ALA A 59 40.62 19.50 20.37
C ALA A 59 40.20 20.93 20.76
N GLU A 60 38.98 21.30 20.45
CA GLU A 60 38.33 22.48 20.97
C GLU A 60 37.92 22.22 22.43
N THR A 61 38.19 23.16 23.29
CA THR A 61 37.84 23.18 24.72
C THR A 61 36.31 23.09 24.89
N PRO A 62 35.78 22.25 25.79
CA PRO A 62 34.36 22.15 26.03
C PRO A 62 33.79 23.44 26.64
N PRO A 63 32.57 23.85 26.25
CA PRO A 63 31.90 25.00 26.86
C PRO A 63 31.55 24.70 28.34
N ALA A 64 31.53 25.76 29.16
CA ALA A 64 31.20 25.70 30.57
C ALA A 64 29.82 25.08 30.85
N PRO A 65 29.62 24.39 31.99
CA PRO A 65 28.38 23.72 32.32
C PRO A 65 27.23 24.70 32.51
N SER A 66 26.12 24.42 31.83
CA SER A 66 24.82 25.09 32.03
C SER A 66 24.30 24.85 33.46
N PRO A 67 23.54 25.78 34.07
CA PRO A 67 23.04 25.61 35.43
C PRO A 67 22.17 24.37 35.58
N ALA A 68 22.34 23.67 36.69
CA ALA A 68 21.68 22.41 37.02
C ALA A 68 20.16 22.50 36.92
N ALA A 69 19.59 21.52 36.20
CA ALA A 69 18.17 21.25 36.24
C ALA A 69 17.73 20.83 37.64
N PRO A 70 16.50 21.16 38.08
CA PRO A 70 16.01 20.75 39.39
C PRO A 70 16.05 19.23 39.54
N ALA A 71 16.47 18.79 40.72
CA ALA A 71 16.60 17.36 41.04
C ALA A 71 15.26 16.61 40.82
N VAL A 72 15.33 15.54 40.06
CA VAL A 72 14.22 14.55 39.90
C VAL A 72 14.08 13.86 41.28
N PRO A 73 12.88 13.75 41.84
CA PRO A 73 12.66 13.01 43.09
C PRO A 73 13.03 11.53 42.91
N ASP A 74 13.63 10.97 43.96
CA ASP A 74 14.09 9.59 44.04
C ASP A 74 12.92 8.62 43.83
N THR A 75 13.00 7.73 42.83
CA THR A 75 11.92 6.85 42.38
C THR A 75 11.72 5.60 43.26
N ASP A 76 12.51 5.42 44.31
CA ASP A 76 12.49 4.19 45.13
C ASP A 76 11.42 4.15 46.23
N THR A 77 10.52 5.15 46.29
CA THR A 77 9.47 5.22 47.35
C THR A 77 8.04 4.97 46.83
N TRP A 78 7.87 4.56 45.59
CA TRP A 78 6.51 4.42 44.99
C TRP A 78 5.98 3.00 45.11
N SER A 79 4.75 2.86 45.63
CA SER A 79 4.08 1.56 45.64
C SER A 79 3.71 1.13 44.24
N PRO A 80 3.69 -0.19 43.93
CA PRO A 80 3.30 -0.69 42.58
C PRO A 80 1.91 -0.23 42.11
N GLN A 81 1.02 0.18 43.02
CA GLN A 81 -0.31 0.70 42.68
C GLN A 81 -0.30 2.16 42.24
N GLU A 82 0.63 2.98 42.75
CA GLU A 82 0.76 4.38 42.34
C GLU A 82 1.51 4.54 41.03
N SER A 83 2.44 3.66 40.70
CA SER A 83 3.16 3.63 39.42
C SER A 83 2.24 3.39 38.23
N LEU A 84 1.19 2.57 38.37
CA LEU A 84 0.20 2.32 37.30
C LEU A 84 -0.77 3.50 37.05
N LEU A 85 -0.91 4.40 38.03
CA LEU A 85 -1.74 5.60 37.88
C LEU A 85 -0.98 6.79 37.28
N HIS A 86 0.35 6.80 37.37
CA HIS A 86 1.18 7.93 36.89
C HIS A 86 1.68 7.80 35.44
N SER A 87 1.53 6.64 34.81
CA SER A 87 1.83 6.49 33.37
C SER A 87 0.75 7.08 32.45
N ALA A 88 -0.34 7.58 33.01
CA ALA A 88 -1.31 8.38 32.28
C ALA A 88 -0.97 9.85 32.47
N PHE A 89 -0.65 10.57 31.38
CA PHE A 89 -0.46 12.02 31.35
C PHE A 89 -1.44 12.72 32.29
N VAL A 90 -0.95 13.25 33.42
CA VAL A 90 -1.78 14.02 34.35
C VAL A 90 -1.85 15.44 33.81
N PHE A 91 -2.93 15.80 33.14
CA PHE A 91 -3.35 17.18 33.00
C PHE A 91 -4.15 17.54 34.26
N GLU A 92 -3.68 18.47 35.09
CA GLU A 92 -4.49 19.04 36.14
C GLU A 92 -5.64 19.87 35.52
N PRO A 93 -6.91 19.60 35.85
CA PRO A 93 -8.01 20.40 35.32
C PRO A 93 -8.11 21.74 36.04
N ALA A 94 -8.01 22.81 35.31
CA ALA A 94 -8.41 24.12 35.79
C ALA A 94 -9.96 24.19 35.89
N GLY A 95 -10.49 24.17 37.11
CA GLY A 95 -11.85 24.56 37.52
C GLY A 95 -13.03 23.87 36.83
N THR A 96 -13.94 23.22 37.57
CA THR A 96 -15.33 22.74 37.29
C THR A 96 -15.66 22.25 35.87
N ALA A 97 -14.72 21.76 35.10
CA ALA A 97 -14.95 21.14 33.81
C ALA A 97 -15.56 19.75 33.98
N ALA A 98 -16.58 19.41 33.20
CA ALA A 98 -17.17 18.09 33.16
C ALA A 98 -16.08 17.01 32.97
N GLU A 99 -16.17 15.90 33.74
CA GLU A 99 -15.19 14.79 33.62
C GLU A 99 -14.97 14.36 32.17
N PRO A 100 -13.73 14.02 31.78
CA PRO A 100 -13.47 13.57 30.42
C PRO A 100 -14.18 12.24 30.15
N VAL A 101 -14.60 12.03 28.89
CA VAL A 101 -15.07 10.73 28.42
C VAL A 101 -13.92 9.74 28.49
N LEU A 102 -14.09 8.67 29.24
CA LEU A 102 -13.10 7.61 29.32
C LEU A 102 -13.30 6.63 28.16
N ILE A 103 -12.28 6.45 27.33
CA ILE A 103 -12.27 5.41 26.30
C ILE A 103 -11.37 4.28 26.79
N LEU A 104 -11.96 3.13 27.03
CA LEU A 104 -11.28 1.97 27.60
C LEU A 104 -11.15 0.87 26.56
N GLY A 105 -9.91 0.58 26.17
CA GLY A 105 -9.57 -0.54 25.30
C GLY A 105 -9.60 -1.85 26.08
N LEU A 106 -10.32 -2.83 25.54
CA LEU A 106 -10.38 -4.19 26.06
C LEU A 106 -9.43 -5.09 25.25
N ASP A 107 -8.68 -5.95 25.90
CA ASP A 107 -7.71 -6.81 25.22
C ASP A 107 -8.42 -7.80 24.29
N CYS A 108 -8.00 -7.85 23.03
CA CYS A 108 -8.67 -8.65 22.00
C CYS A 108 -8.58 -10.18 22.22
N ALA A 109 -7.61 -10.66 22.99
CA ALA A 109 -7.33 -12.08 23.15
C ALA A 109 -7.62 -12.64 24.55
N GLN A 110 -8.46 -11.95 25.33
CA GLN A 110 -8.84 -12.40 26.66
C GLN A 110 -10.36 -12.35 26.82
N PRO A 111 -10.94 -13.18 27.72
CA PRO A 111 -12.32 -13.02 28.11
C PRO A 111 -12.56 -11.59 28.58
N LEU A 112 -13.60 -10.94 28.02
CA LEU A 112 -13.78 -9.48 28.14
C LEU A 112 -13.80 -8.96 29.57
N ARG A 113 -14.35 -9.71 30.50
CA ARG A 113 -14.52 -9.29 31.90
C ARG A 113 -13.46 -9.89 32.83
N GLU A 114 -13.22 -11.17 32.71
CA GLU A 114 -12.30 -11.91 33.57
C GLU A 114 -10.84 -11.56 33.34
N GLY A 115 -10.50 -11.10 32.11
CA GLY A 115 -9.17 -10.63 31.77
C GLY A 115 -8.87 -9.19 32.21
N LEU A 116 -9.86 -8.46 32.75
CA LEU A 116 -9.65 -7.07 33.15
C LEU A 116 -8.93 -6.95 34.49
N ALA A 117 -7.90 -6.10 34.55
CA ALA A 117 -7.33 -5.68 35.82
C ALA A 117 -8.41 -5.05 36.73
N PRO A 118 -8.42 -5.32 38.03
CA PRO A 118 -9.47 -4.82 38.95
C PRO A 118 -9.65 -3.31 38.91
N ALA A 119 -8.60 -2.54 38.65
CA ALA A 119 -8.68 -1.10 38.50
C ALA A 119 -9.49 -0.66 37.26
N ARG A 120 -9.36 -1.38 36.15
CA ARG A 120 -10.15 -1.12 34.91
C ARG A 120 -11.61 -1.52 35.07
N LEU A 121 -11.87 -2.65 35.74
CA LEU A 121 -13.23 -3.11 36.02
C LEU A 121 -13.97 -2.08 36.89
N ARG A 122 -13.35 -1.54 37.94
CA ARG A 122 -13.94 -0.46 38.77
C ARG A 122 -14.32 0.77 37.96
N LEU A 123 -13.55 1.16 36.93
CA LEU A 123 -13.89 2.29 36.08
C LEU A 123 -15.17 2.02 35.26
N ILE A 124 -15.37 0.79 34.82
CA ILE A 124 -16.59 0.36 34.12
C ILE A 124 -17.78 0.33 35.10
N GLU A 125 -17.61 -0.23 36.29
CA GLU A 125 -18.65 -0.33 37.32
C GLU A 125 -19.12 1.05 37.83
N GLN A 126 -18.26 2.05 37.82
CA GLN A 126 -18.56 3.43 38.25
C GLN A 126 -19.14 4.30 37.15
N ALA A 127 -19.34 3.76 35.94
CA ALA A 127 -19.92 4.51 34.85
C ALA A 127 -21.43 4.75 35.03
N ASP A 128 -21.90 5.96 34.73
CA ASP A 128 -23.35 6.22 34.55
C ASP A 128 -23.81 5.69 33.18
N VAL A 129 -22.94 5.74 32.19
CA VAL A 129 -23.23 5.34 30.80
C VAL A 129 -22.08 4.55 30.23
N LEU A 130 -22.37 3.35 29.71
CA LEU A 130 -21.47 2.52 28.93
C LEU A 130 -21.82 2.61 27.45
N CYS A 131 -20.85 3.03 26.64
CA CYS A 131 -20.95 3.06 25.18
C CYS A 131 -20.07 1.98 24.59
N GLY A 132 -20.49 1.36 23.47
CA GLY A 132 -19.64 0.35 22.83
C GLY A 132 -20.37 -0.44 21.75
N GLY A 133 -19.64 -1.30 21.06
CA GLY A 133 -20.26 -2.32 20.20
C GLY A 133 -21.15 -3.26 21.02
N ARG A 134 -22.20 -3.79 20.41
CA ARG A 134 -23.18 -4.67 21.12
C ARG A 134 -22.50 -5.85 21.81
N ARG A 135 -21.48 -6.45 21.20
CA ARG A 135 -20.71 -7.56 21.78
C ARG A 135 -20.00 -7.15 23.09
N LEU A 136 -19.39 -5.96 23.09
CA LEU A 136 -18.69 -5.46 24.29
C LEU A 136 -19.66 -5.09 25.39
N LEU A 137 -20.78 -4.48 25.05
CA LEU A 137 -21.82 -4.09 26.02
C LEU A 137 -22.46 -5.31 26.68
N ALA A 138 -22.70 -6.39 25.94
CA ALA A 138 -23.30 -7.64 26.47
C ALA A 138 -22.45 -8.29 27.59
N ALA A 139 -21.14 -8.06 27.63
CA ALA A 139 -20.28 -8.55 28.71
C ALA A 139 -20.49 -7.82 30.04
N PHE A 140 -21.27 -6.74 30.07
CA PHE A 140 -21.53 -5.85 31.21
C PHE A 140 -23.03 -5.52 31.33
N ASP A 141 -23.92 -6.39 30.88
CA ASP A 141 -25.39 -6.18 30.91
C ASP A 141 -25.99 -6.25 32.30
N ASP A 142 -25.26 -6.83 33.24
CA ASP A 142 -25.62 -6.93 34.68
C ASP A 142 -25.35 -5.62 35.45
N LEU A 143 -24.62 -4.66 34.85
CA LEU A 143 -24.29 -3.40 35.52
C LEU A 143 -25.44 -2.39 35.42
N PRO A 144 -25.63 -1.52 36.44
CA PRO A 144 -26.70 -0.53 36.46
C PRO A 144 -26.50 0.62 35.46
N ALA A 145 -25.32 0.69 34.82
CA ALA A 145 -25.00 1.73 33.85
C ALA A 145 -25.91 1.67 32.63
N ARG A 146 -26.38 2.84 32.18
CA ARG A 146 -27.15 2.92 30.93
C ARG A 146 -26.32 2.54 29.74
N GLN A 147 -26.74 1.55 28.97
CA GLN A 147 -26.05 1.15 27.75
C GLN A 147 -26.43 2.04 26.57
N LEU A 148 -25.41 2.45 25.78
CA LEU A 148 -25.54 3.23 24.56
C LEU A 148 -24.75 2.55 23.43
N PRO A 149 -25.41 1.76 22.55
CA PRO A 149 -24.73 1.07 21.46
C PRO A 149 -24.13 2.06 20.45
N LEU A 150 -22.88 1.82 20.05
CA LEU A 150 -22.24 2.50 18.93
C LEU A 150 -22.75 1.88 17.63
N THR A 151 -23.60 2.58 16.92
CA THR A 151 -24.20 2.16 15.65
C THR A 151 -23.99 3.22 14.58
N ALA A 152 -23.83 2.82 13.33
CA ALA A 152 -23.81 3.75 12.21
C ALA A 152 -25.23 4.27 11.91
N PRO A 153 -25.37 5.57 11.54
CA PRO A 153 -24.33 6.60 11.51
C PRO A 153 -23.87 6.99 12.92
N LEU A 154 -22.59 7.33 13.09
CA LEU A 154 -22.00 7.60 14.41
C LEU A 154 -22.37 8.99 14.96
N GLU A 155 -22.65 9.97 14.10
CA GLU A 155 -22.87 11.36 14.47
C GLU A 155 -23.94 11.55 15.58
N PRO A 156 -25.11 10.90 15.53
CA PRO A 156 -26.12 11.03 16.59
C PRO A 156 -25.63 10.47 17.94
N VAL A 157 -24.87 9.36 17.91
CA VAL A 157 -24.33 8.74 19.12
C VAL A 157 -23.25 9.64 19.75
N LEU A 158 -22.36 10.21 18.93
CA LEU A 158 -21.32 11.12 19.38
C LEU A 158 -21.91 12.42 19.98
N ALA A 159 -22.94 12.98 19.35
CA ALA A 159 -23.69 14.11 19.90
C ALA A 159 -24.30 13.77 21.28
N ARG A 160 -24.83 12.54 21.42
CA ARG A 160 -25.40 12.06 22.68
C ARG A 160 -24.33 11.90 23.77
N ILE A 161 -23.14 11.36 23.42
CA ILE A 161 -22.00 11.28 24.34
C ILE A 161 -21.59 12.67 24.84
N SER A 162 -21.46 13.65 23.92
CA SER A 162 -21.13 15.03 24.25
C SER A 162 -22.16 15.65 25.23
N HIS A 163 -23.44 15.46 24.95
CA HIS A 163 -24.53 15.95 25.81
C HIS A 163 -24.50 15.31 27.20
N LEU A 164 -24.32 14.00 27.28
CA LEU A 164 -24.25 13.29 28.56
C LEU A 164 -23.07 13.76 29.41
N ARG A 165 -21.90 13.93 28.78
CA ARG A 165 -20.71 14.50 29.44
C ARG A 165 -20.99 15.91 29.97
N ALA A 166 -21.56 16.80 29.14
CA ALA A 166 -21.90 18.14 29.54
C ALA A 166 -22.91 18.17 30.72
N GLY A 167 -23.78 17.17 30.81
CA GLY A 167 -24.69 16.97 31.94
C GLY A 167 -24.03 16.29 33.16
N GLY A 168 -22.71 16.22 33.24
CA GLY A 168 -21.96 15.69 34.39
C GLY A 168 -22.02 14.16 34.54
N LYS A 169 -22.41 13.42 33.50
CA LYS A 169 -22.46 11.96 33.52
C LYS A 169 -21.08 11.37 33.26
N LYS A 170 -20.70 10.35 34.02
CA LYS A 170 -19.50 9.53 33.79
C LYS A 170 -19.74 8.61 32.62
N VAL A 171 -19.15 8.95 31.45
CA VAL A 171 -19.30 8.16 30.22
C VAL A 171 -18.04 7.35 29.99
N VAL A 172 -18.20 6.02 29.88
CA VAL A 172 -17.14 5.09 29.50
C VAL A 172 -17.46 4.50 28.14
N VAL A 173 -16.52 4.60 27.21
CA VAL A 173 -16.62 4.03 25.86
C VAL A 173 -15.71 2.80 25.81
N LEU A 174 -16.31 1.64 25.56
CA LEU A 174 -15.59 0.38 25.40
C LEU A 174 -15.15 0.21 23.94
N ALA A 175 -13.90 -0.14 23.74
CA ALA A 175 -13.32 -0.40 22.41
C ALA A 175 -12.57 -1.73 22.41
N ASP A 176 -12.53 -2.41 21.27
CA ASP A 176 -11.68 -3.57 21.07
C ASP A 176 -10.21 -3.13 20.92
N GLY A 177 -9.32 -3.71 21.70
CA GLY A 177 -7.89 -3.43 21.65
C GLY A 177 -7.54 -1.98 21.98
N ASP A 178 -6.66 -1.39 21.18
CA ASP A 178 -6.26 0.02 21.32
C ASP A 178 -7.28 0.94 20.63
N PRO A 179 -7.95 1.86 21.38
CA PRO A 179 -8.91 2.80 20.80
C PRO A 179 -8.34 3.74 19.74
N LEU A 180 -7.02 3.94 19.71
CA LEU A 180 -6.33 4.76 18.72
C LEU A 180 -5.86 3.97 17.49
N PHE A 181 -5.87 2.64 17.56
CA PHE A 181 -5.51 1.81 16.43
C PHE A 181 -6.74 1.56 15.53
N TYR A 182 -7.00 2.47 14.60
CA TYR A 182 -8.17 2.48 13.71
C TYR A 182 -9.52 2.41 14.45
N GLY A 183 -9.54 2.78 15.72
CA GLY A 183 -10.69 2.67 16.61
C GLY A 183 -11.45 3.98 16.81
N ILE A 184 -12.51 3.90 17.62
CA ILE A 184 -13.42 5.01 17.95
C ILE A 184 -12.70 6.19 18.65
N GLY A 185 -11.55 5.96 19.27
CA GLY A 185 -10.78 6.97 19.98
C GLY A 185 -10.37 8.13 19.10
N THR A 186 -9.93 7.87 17.87
CA THR A 186 -9.56 8.92 16.92
C THR A 186 -10.74 9.81 16.54
N THR A 187 -11.92 9.25 16.42
CA THR A 187 -13.15 9.98 16.09
C THR A 187 -13.60 10.84 17.25
N LEU A 188 -13.59 10.30 18.47
CA LEU A 188 -13.94 11.06 19.68
C LEU A 188 -12.96 12.19 19.98
N LEU A 189 -11.65 11.94 19.82
CA LEU A 189 -10.64 13.00 19.96
C LEU A 189 -10.85 14.15 19.00
N ARG A 190 -11.17 13.85 17.73
CA ARG A 190 -11.42 14.87 16.70
C ARG A 190 -12.67 15.70 17.03
N GLN A 191 -13.70 15.07 17.58
CA GLN A 191 -14.99 15.71 17.81
C GLN A 191 -15.09 16.44 19.13
N LEU A 192 -14.52 15.88 20.21
CA LEU A 192 -14.63 16.44 21.57
C LEU A 192 -13.41 17.25 22.00
N GLY A 193 -12.28 17.07 21.31
CA GLY A 193 -11.00 17.64 21.69
C GLY A 193 -10.24 16.80 22.74
N PRO A 194 -8.90 16.94 22.82
CA PRO A 194 -8.05 16.14 23.70
C PRO A 194 -8.36 16.31 25.19
N GLU A 195 -8.77 17.50 25.60
CA GLU A 195 -9.10 17.81 27.01
C GLU A 195 -10.40 17.13 27.48
N ALA A 196 -11.24 16.72 26.56
CA ALA A 196 -12.53 16.11 26.84
C ALA A 196 -12.50 14.58 26.82
N VAL A 197 -11.34 13.96 26.50
CA VAL A 197 -11.21 12.53 26.32
C VAL A 197 -10.00 11.99 27.05
N ARG A 198 -10.18 10.90 27.79
CA ARG A 198 -9.10 10.11 28.39
C ARG A 198 -9.08 8.71 27.80
N ILE A 199 -7.91 8.24 27.34
CA ILE A 199 -7.77 6.95 26.68
C ILE A 199 -6.92 5.99 27.52
N LEU A 200 -7.44 4.81 27.77
CA LEU A 200 -6.71 3.69 28.32
C LEU A 200 -6.63 2.58 27.27
N PRO A 201 -5.45 2.34 26.67
CA PRO A 201 -5.32 1.36 25.58
C PRO A 201 -5.45 -0.07 26.09
N GLY A 202 -5.98 -0.96 25.25
CA GLY A 202 -5.91 -2.42 25.41
C GLY A 202 -4.92 -3.00 24.39
N VAL A 203 -4.61 -4.30 24.55
CA VAL A 203 -3.77 -5.02 23.57
C VAL A 203 -4.57 -5.25 22.30
N SER A 204 -4.09 -4.72 21.19
CA SER A 204 -4.75 -4.83 19.88
C SER A 204 -4.63 -6.23 19.28
N SER A 205 -5.51 -6.55 18.34
CA SER A 205 -5.44 -7.80 17.57
C SER A 205 -4.12 -7.93 16.78
N LEU A 206 -3.56 -6.80 16.30
CA LEU A 206 -2.23 -6.78 15.68
C LEU A 206 -1.15 -7.24 16.66
N GLN A 207 -1.10 -6.66 17.87
CA GLN A 207 -0.09 -7.02 18.85
C GLN A 207 -0.19 -8.50 19.25
N GLN A 208 -1.42 -9.03 19.39
CA GLN A 208 -1.66 -10.43 19.66
C GLN A 208 -1.20 -11.32 18.49
N ALA A 209 -1.54 -10.99 17.26
CA ALA A 209 -1.11 -11.73 16.08
C ALA A 209 0.42 -11.73 15.94
N CYS A 210 1.06 -10.59 16.18
CA CYS A 210 2.53 -10.48 16.17
C CYS A 210 3.18 -11.32 17.28
N ALA A 211 2.61 -11.33 18.49
CA ALA A 211 3.13 -12.13 19.59
C ALA A 211 3.07 -13.63 19.27
N ARG A 212 2.00 -14.13 18.64
CA ARG A 212 1.87 -15.53 18.22
C ARG A 212 2.86 -15.94 17.14
N LEU A 213 3.16 -15.02 16.23
CA LEU A 213 4.14 -15.23 15.17
C LEU A 213 5.59 -14.94 15.61
N GLY A 214 5.81 -14.44 16.83
CA GLY A 214 7.12 -14.03 17.31
C GLY A 214 7.70 -12.84 16.50
N LEU A 215 6.84 -11.95 16.00
CA LEU A 215 7.22 -10.81 15.18
C LEU A 215 7.25 -9.50 15.99
N PRO A 216 8.31 -8.70 15.87
CA PRO A 216 8.32 -7.34 16.41
C PRO A 216 7.29 -6.48 15.70
N TRP A 217 6.25 -6.03 16.39
CA TRP A 217 5.15 -5.27 15.77
C TRP A 217 5.54 -3.86 15.30
N HIS A 218 6.64 -3.27 15.81
CA HIS A 218 7.16 -1.99 15.35
C HIS A 218 7.67 -2.03 13.89
N ASP A 219 7.96 -3.23 13.36
CA ASP A 219 8.37 -3.41 11.96
C ASP A 219 7.18 -3.65 11.02
N VAL A 220 5.97 -3.80 11.54
CA VAL A 220 4.78 -4.11 10.77
C VAL A 220 4.17 -2.85 10.16
N ILE A 221 3.85 -2.88 8.88
CA ILE A 221 3.05 -1.85 8.22
C ILE A 221 1.59 -2.13 8.54
N CYS A 222 0.94 -1.19 9.21
CA CYS A 222 -0.45 -1.34 9.62
C CYS A 222 -1.38 -0.63 8.64
N LEU A 223 -2.34 -1.37 8.07
CA LEU A 223 -3.34 -0.85 7.15
C LEU A 223 -4.74 -1.29 7.59
N SER A 224 -5.72 -0.43 7.39
CA SER A 224 -7.12 -0.79 7.54
C SER A 224 -7.81 -0.72 6.18
N LEU A 225 -8.39 -1.83 5.78
CA LEU A 225 -9.25 -1.93 4.58
C LEU A 225 -10.74 -1.78 4.95
N HIS A 226 -11.04 -1.73 6.26
CA HIS A 226 -12.40 -1.62 6.76
C HIS A 226 -13.06 -0.33 6.28
N GLY A 227 -14.15 -0.45 5.54
CA GLY A 227 -14.90 0.69 5.00
C GLY A 227 -14.16 1.51 3.92
N ARG A 228 -13.11 0.99 3.32
CA ARG A 228 -12.28 1.68 2.32
C ARG A 228 -12.28 0.96 0.98
N ASP A 229 -12.42 1.72 -0.09
CA ASP A 229 -12.38 1.22 -1.46
C ASP A 229 -11.01 1.43 -2.11
N ASP A 230 -10.19 2.35 -1.57
CA ASP A 230 -8.85 2.63 -2.08
C ASP A 230 -7.82 1.65 -1.49
N LEU A 231 -7.29 0.78 -2.36
CA LEU A 231 -6.26 -0.20 -2.04
C LEU A 231 -4.84 0.27 -2.37
N THR A 232 -4.66 1.52 -2.81
CA THR A 232 -3.34 2.09 -3.12
C THR A 232 -2.33 1.91 -1.97
N PRO A 233 -2.69 2.11 -0.68
CA PRO A 233 -1.76 1.87 0.42
C PRO A 233 -1.27 0.42 0.51
N LEU A 234 -2.11 -0.57 0.18
CA LEU A 234 -1.72 -1.97 0.12
C LEU A 234 -0.79 -2.23 -1.07
N HIS A 235 -1.14 -1.72 -2.27
CA HIS A 235 -0.34 -1.90 -3.47
C HIS A 235 1.07 -1.32 -3.34
N THR A 236 1.24 -0.26 -2.57
CA THR A 236 2.56 0.32 -2.28
C THR A 236 3.29 -0.42 -1.17
N ALA A 237 2.56 -0.89 -0.15
CA ALA A 237 3.15 -1.60 0.99
C ALA A 237 3.78 -2.93 0.60
N VAL A 238 3.20 -3.68 -0.36
CA VAL A 238 3.73 -5.00 -0.79
C VAL A 238 5.14 -4.94 -1.39
N HIS A 239 5.59 -3.76 -1.84
CA HIS A 239 6.94 -3.55 -2.36
C HIS A 239 7.97 -3.11 -1.29
N ARG A 240 7.58 -3.02 -0.03
CA ARG A 240 8.49 -2.63 1.06
C ARG A 240 9.17 -3.82 1.75
N GLN A 241 8.84 -5.05 1.38
CA GLN A 241 9.37 -6.30 1.97
C GLN A 241 9.33 -6.33 3.50
N ARG A 242 8.25 -5.78 4.07
CA ARG A 242 8.00 -5.78 5.51
C ARG A 242 6.69 -6.51 5.79
N PRO A 243 6.51 -7.07 6.98
CA PRO A 243 5.22 -7.60 7.38
C PRO A 243 4.13 -6.52 7.28
N ILE A 244 2.93 -6.91 6.85
CA ILE A 244 1.78 -6.01 6.67
C ILE A 244 0.62 -6.58 7.46
N SER A 245 0.10 -5.81 8.41
CA SER A 245 -1.15 -6.12 9.11
C SER A 245 -2.32 -5.43 8.45
N LEU A 246 -3.41 -6.17 8.28
CA LEU A 246 -4.60 -5.73 7.60
C LEU A 246 -5.83 -5.98 8.48
N LEU A 247 -6.56 -4.90 8.76
CA LEU A 247 -7.92 -5.01 9.29
C LEU A 247 -8.88 -5.15 8.11
N THR A 248 -9.51 -6.29 7.99
CA THR A 248 -10.44 -6.65 6.90
C THR A 248 -11.91 -6.43 7.31
N ASP A 249 -12.82 -6.48 6.36
CA ASP A 249 -14.26 -6.45 6.57
C ASP A 249 -14.97 -7.49 5.67
N ALA A 250 -16.29 -7.54 5.73
CA ALA A 250 -17.08 -8.48 4.93
C ALA A 250 -16.97 -8.26 3.40
N ARG A 251 -16.50 -7.08 2.95
CA ARG A 251 -16.31 -6.75 1.53
C ARG A 251 -14.94 -7.17 1.01
N MET A 252 -13.93 -7.16 1.89
CA MET A 252 -12.56 -7.56 1.59
C MET A 252 -12.12 -8.65 2.56
N THR A 253 -12.66 -9.86 2.37
CA THR A 253 -12.30 -11.05 3.14
C THR A 253 -10.87 -11.52 2.79
N PRO A 254 -10.21 -12.32 3.65
CA PRO A 254 -8.84 -12.78 3.39
C PRO A 254 -8.67 -13.50 2.06
N ASP A 255 -9.67 -14.29 1.63
CA ASP A 255 -9.64 -14.99 0.33
C ASP A 255 -9.75 -14.02 -0.87
N LEU A 256 -10.59 -12.99 -0.76
CA LEU A 256 -10.69 -11.95 -1.79
C LEU A 256 -9.41 -11.12 -1.86
N LEU A 257 -8.82 -10.80 -0.71
CA LEU A 257 -7.54 -10.11 -0.61
C LEU A 257 -6.41 -10.92 -1.26
N ALA A 258 -6.34 -12.23 -0.98
CA ALA A 258 -5.34 -13.11 -1.58
C ALA A 258 -5.49 -13.19 -3.11
N ARG A 259 -6.72 -13.35 -3.62
CA ARG A 259 -6.99 -13.29 -5.08
C ARG A 259 -6.59 -11.96 -5.68
N HIS A 260 -6.93 -10.86 -5.03
CA HIS A 260 -6.57 -9.52 -5.49
C HIS A 260 -5.05 -9.34 -5.61
N LEU A 261 -4.27 -9.80 -4.63
CA LEU A 261 -2.82 -9.74 -4.67
C LEU A 261 -2.23 -10.62 -5.78
N LEU A 262 -2.71 -11.86 -5.91
CA LEU A 262 -2.29 -12.78 -6.97
C LEU A 262 -2.60 -12.24 -8.38
N ASP A 263 -3.75 -11.63 -8.58
CA ASP A 263 -4.11 -10.99 -9.84
C ASP A 263 -3.17 -9.85 -10.22
N ARG A 264 -2.53 -9.23 -9.23
CA ARG A 264 -1.52 -8.19 -9.45
C ARG A 264 -0.09 -8.73 -9.52
N GLY A 265 0.05 -10.06 -9.45
CA GLY A 265 1.34 -10.74 -9.51
C GLY A 265 2.12 -10.69 -8.20
N VAL A 266 1.47 -10.38 -7.09
CA VAL A 266 2.06 -10.42 -5.74
C VAL A 266 1.83 -11.82 -5.18
N ASP A 267 2.89 -12.64 -5.14
CA ASP A 267 2.86 -14.03 -4.65
C ASP A 267 3.96 -14.33 -3.62
N TRP A 268 4.73 -13.32 -3.23
CA TRP A 268 5.88 -13.44 -2.33
C TRP A 268 5.56 -13.18 -0.85
N PHE A 269 4.31 -13.35 -0.45
CA PHE A 269 3.88 -13.28 0.94
C PHE A 269 3.25 -14.59 1.38
N ALA A 270 3.47 -14.97 2.63
CA ALA A 270 2.61 -15.87 3.37
C ALA A 270 1.50 -15.05 4.04
N MET A 271 0.30 -15.63 4.13
CA MET A 271 -0.86 -15.02 4.78
C MET A 271 -1.19 -15.77 6.06
N HIS A 272 -1.22 -15.05 7.17
CA HIS A 272 -1.65 -15.55 8.46
C HIS A 272 -2.99 -14.92 8.79
N VAL A 273 -4.00 -15.74 9.02
CA VAL A 273 -5.37 -15.30 9.33
C VAL A 273 -5.73 -15.76 10.72
N PHE A 274 -6.14 -14.83 11.55
CA PHE A 274 -6.60 -15.06 12.92
C PHE A 274 -8.08 -14.72 12.99
N GLU A 275 -8.91 -15.74 13.15
CA GLU A 275 -10.37 -15.60 13.25
C GLU A 275 -10.81 -15.62 14.71
N HIS A 276 -11.77 -14.78 15.07
CA HIS A 276 -12.42 -14.75 16.38
C HIS A 276 -11.45 -14.76 17.57
N MET A 277 -10.34 -14.07 17.43
CA MET A 277 -9.25 -14.03 18.41
C MET A 277 -9.76 -13.72 19.82
N GLY A 278 -9.38 -14.54 20.80
CA GLY A 278 -9.81 -14.42 22.20
C GLY A 278 -11.19 -15.00 22.51
N SER A 279 -11.79 -15.76 21.61
CA SER A 279 -13.05 -16.48 21.84
C SER A 279 -12.86 -18.00 21.72
N ASP A 280 -13.86 -18.78 22.18
CA ASP A 280 -13.86 -20.25 22.05
C ASP A 280 -13.86 -20.74 20.59
N GLY A 281 -14.23 -19.88 19.66
CA GLY A 281 -14.22 -20.15 18.23
C GLY A 281 -12.94 -19.68 17.51
N GLU A 282 -11.88 -19.40 18.23
CA GLU A 282 -10.63 -18.92 17.67
C GLU A 282 -9.98 -19.93 16.72
N GLN A 283 -9.57 -19.47 15.55
CA GLN A 283 -8.83 -20.27 14.56
C GLN A 283 -7.64 -19.50 14.03
N GLU A 284 -6.54 -20.21 13.79
CA GLU A 284 -5.32 -19.69 13.19
C GLU A 284 -5.00 -20.43 11.90
N HIS A 285 -4.72 -19.68 10.84
CA HIS A 285 -4.36 -20.23 9.54
C HIS A 285 -3.03 -19.63 9.08
N HIS A 286 -2.13 -20.48 8.58
CA HIS A 286 -0.84 -20.11 8.04
C HIS A 286 -0.74 -20.66 6.62
N LEU A 287 -0.93 -19.80 5.62
CA LEU A 287 -1.21 -20.18 4.25
C LEU A 287 -0.30 -19.42 3.27
N THR A 288 -0.05 -20.01 2.13
CA THR A 288 0.36 -19.24 0.94
C THR A 288 -0.81 -18.40 0.44
N LEU A 289 -0.54 -17.37 -0.36
CA LEU A 289 -1.63 -16.59 -0.99
C LEU A 289 -2.53 -17.46 -1.88
N ALA A 290 -1.97 -18.49 -2.52
CA ALA A 290 -2.75 -19.40 -3.37
C ALA A 290 -3.71 -20.27 -2.55
N GLU A 291 -3.26 -20.82 -1.41
CA GLU A 291 -4.11 -21.56 -0.48
C GLU A 291 -5.18 -20.66 0.14
N ALA A 292 -4.81 -19.45 0.56
CA ALA A 292 -5.74 -18.48 1.12
C ALA A 292 -6.83 -18.07 0.10
N ALA A 293 -6.47 -17.91 -1.18
CA ALA A 293 -7.43 -17.60 -2.25
C ALA A 293 -8.46 -18.70 -2.48
N ALA A 294 -8.14 -19.95 -2.16
CA ALA A 294 -9.03 -21.10 -2.26
C ALA A 294 -9.83 -21.40 -0.98
N ALA A 295 -9.42 -20.84 0.16
CA ALA A 295 -10.05 -21.04 1.46
C ALA A 295 -11.32 -20.20 1.64
N ARG A 296 -11.97 -20.36 2.79
CA ARG A 296 -13.10 -19.54 3.25
C ARG A 296 -12.83 -19.13 4.70
N PHE A 297 -13.16 -17.90 5.04
CA PHE A 297 -12.92 -17.33 6.36
C PHE A 297 -14.17 -16.67 6.91
N GLY A 298 -14.24 -16.54 8.23
CA GLY A 298 -15.29 -15.79 8.91
C GLY A 298 -15.22 -14.28 8.66
N ALA A 299 -16.20 -13.57 9.17
CA ALA A 299 -16.31 -12.12 8.95
C ALA A 299 -15.35 -11.29 9.83
N VAL A 300 -14.87 -11.85 10.94
CA VAL A 300 -13.99 -11.14 11.91
C VAL A 300 -12.60 -11.74 11.86
N CYS A 301 -11.73 -11.14 11.08
CA CYS A 301 -10.37 -11.61 10.89
C CYS A 301 -9.35 -10.49 11.08
N THR A 302 -8.21 -10.85 11.67
CA THR A 302 -6.96 -10.08 11.59
C THR A 302 -6.02 -10.80 10.64
N VAL A 303 -5.53 -10.11 9.63
CA VAL A 303 -4.64 -10.68 8.63
C VAL A 303 -3.24 -10.11 8.79
N LEU A 304 -2.23 -10.99 8.81
CA LEU A 304 -0.82 -10.62 8.69
C LEU A 304 -0.23 -11.24 7.42
N LEU A 305 0.38 -10.41 6.59
CA LEU A 305 1.21 -10.85 5.47
C LEU A 305 2.68 -10.78 5.89
N THR A 306 3.41 -11.87 5.74
CA THR A 306 4.87 -11.91 5.99
C THR A 306 5.61 -12.21 4.70
N PRO A 307 6.73 -11.52 4.40
CA PRO A 307 7.55 -11.84 3.23
C PRO A 307 7.99 -13.31 3.25
N ALA A 308 7.72 -14.05 2.17
CA ALA A 308 7.98 -15.50 2.07
C ALA A 308 8.69 -15.90 0.77
N GLY A 309 8.91 -14.97 -0.15
CA GLY A 309 9.53 -15.22 -1.44
C GLY A 309 10.29 -14.03 -1.99
N GLU A 310 10.80 -14.19 -3.20
CA GLU A 310 11.53 -13.13 -3.91
C GLU A 310 10.53 -12.12 -4.49
N MET A 311 10.67 -10.87 -4.07
CA MET A 311 9.83 -9.78 -4.55
C MET A 311 10.14 -9.45 -6.01
N ARG A 312 9.10 -9.38 -6.83
CA ARG A 312 9.17 -8.85 -8.19
C ARG A 312 8.73 -7.40 -8.22
N ARG A 313 9.39 -6.63 -9.05
CA ARG A 313 9.01 -5.25 -9.37
C ARG A 313 9.50 -4.88 -10.75
N PRO A 314 8.80 -4.01 -11.48
CA PRO A 314 9.31 -3.47 -12.73
C PRO A 314 10.58 -2.65 -12.47
N HIS A 315 11.36 -2.45 -13.51
CA HIS A 315 12.55 -1.60 -13.49
C HIS A 315 12.54 -0.68 -14.72
N PRO A 316 13.19 0.48 -14.69
CA PRO A 316 13.36 1.31 -15.87
C PRO A 316 14.20 0.58 -16.94
N GLY A 317 13.86 0.79 -18.21
CA GLY A 317 14.59 0.19 -19.32
C GLY A 317 14.13 -1.22 -19.70
N LEU A 318 12.86 -1.58 -19.44
CA LEU A 318 12.28 -2.85 -19.88
C LEU A 318 12.47 -3.07 -21.37
N LEU A 319 13.01 -4.24 -21.74
CA LEU A 319 13.20 -4.61 -23.13
C LEU A 319 11.90 -5.08 -23.79
N PRO A 320 11.73 -4.89 -25.10
CA PRO A 320 10.55 -5.42 -25.80
C PRO A 320 10.32 -6.93 -25.59
N ALA A 321 11.39 -7.71 -25.56
CA ALA A 321 11.30 -9.16 -25.34
C ALA A 321 10.82 -9.58 -23.95
N GLU A 322 10.87 -8.69 -22.96
CA GLU A 322 10.40 -8.94 -21.60
C GLU A 322 8.90 -8.68 -21.45
N LEU A 323 8.32 -7.91 -22.39
CA LEU A 323 6.93 -7.49 -22.36
C LEU A 323 6.09 -8.33 -23.34
N ARG A 324 4.89 -8.68 -22.91
CA ARG A 324 3.86 -9.15 -23.81
C ARG A 324 3.28 -7.96 -24.55
N HIS A 325 3.30 -8.00 -25.87
CA HIS A 325 2.77 -6.93 -26.72
C HIS A 325 2.41 -7.46 -28.12
N GLU A 326 1.51 -6.77 -28.81
CA GLU A 326 1.28 -6.97 -30.24
C GLU A 326 2.48 -6.36 -31.03
N ASP A 327 2.87 -7.01 -32.12
CA ASP A 327 4.02 -6.62 -32.94
C ASP A 327 3.97 -5.14 -33.34
N GLY A 328 5.06 -4.43 -33.04
CA GLY A 328 5.25 -3.03 -33.40
C GLY A 328 4.53 -1.99 -32.51
N LEU A 329 3.61 -2.42 -31.66
CA LEU A 329 2.78 -1.52 -30.83
C LEU A 329 3.33 -1.36 -29.39
N LEU A 330 4.56 -0.92 -29.33
CA LEU A 330 5.28 -0.66 -28.08
C LEU A 330 6.02 0.68 -28.17
N THR A 331 5.94 1.50 -27.15
CA THR A 331 6.79 2.66 -27.00
C THR A 331 8.25 2.22 -26.87
N LYS A 332 9.08 2.62 -27.82
CA LYS A 332 10.49 2.19 -27.89
C LYS A 332 11.24 2.62 -26.62
N PRO A 333 12.22 1.82 -26.13
CA PRO A 333 12.90 2.12 -24.87
C PRO A 333 13.49 3.54 -24.77
N ALA A 334 14.16 4.03 -25.82
CA ALA A 334 14.72 5.38 -25.84
C ALA A 334 13.63 6.48 -25.73
N VAL A 335 12.50 6.30 -26.44
CA VAL A 335 11.36 7.23 -26.39
C VAL A 335 10.70 7.18 -25.00
N ARG A 336 10.56 6.00 -24.43
CA ARG A 336 9.96 5.79 -23.11
C ARG A 336 10.80 6.44 -22.01
N ALA A 337 12.12 6.24 -22.04
CA ALA A 337 13.05 6.88 -21.10
C ALA A 337 12.96 8.41 -21.16
N ALA A 338 12.96 8.99 -22.38
CA ALA A 338 12.81 10.43 -22.56
C ALA A 338 11.43 10.92 -22.11
N ALA A 339 10.35 10.18 -22.42
CA ALA A 339 8.99 10.51 -22.00
C ALA A 339 8.86 10.54 -20.48
N LEU A 340 9.41 9.57 -19.77
CA LEU A 340 9.38 9.51 -18.30
C LEU A 340 10.23 10.63 -17.67
N ALA A 341 11.39 10.95 -18.28
CA ALA A 341 12.21 12.07 -17.83
C ALA A 341 11.48 13.41 -17.98
N LEU A 342 10.75 13.62 -19.10
CA LEU A 342 9.92 14.80 -19.30
C LEU A 342 8.69 14.81 -18.39
N LEU A 343 8.08 13.66 -18.13
CA LEU A 343 6.87 13.52 -17.30
C LEU A 343 7.13 13.79 -15.81
N ARG A 344 8.35 13.52 -15.32
CA ARG A 344 8.80 13.76 -13.95
C ARG A 344 7.84 13.19 -12.90
N PRO A 345 7.53 11.88 -12.91
CA PRO A 345 6.72 11.29 -11.85
C PRO A 345 7.46 11.36 -10.51
N GLU A 346 6.73 11.63 -9.44
CA GLU A 346 7.23 11.63 -8.06
C GLU A 346 6.60 10.50 -7.26
N PRO A 347 7.17 10.09 -6.11
CA PRO A 347 6.76 8.89 -5.39
C PRO A 347 5.26 8.76 -5.14
N ARG A 348 4.58 9.85 -4.79
CA ARG A 348 3.15 9.84 -4.41
C ARG A 348 2.19 10.26 -5.52
N HIS A 349 2.72 10.47 -6.72
CA HIS A 349 1.89 10.94 -7.82
C HIS A 349 0.89 9.88 -8.31
N THR A 350 -0.29 10.34 -8.69
CA THR A 350 -1.20 9.62 -9.57
C THR A 350 -0.79 9.92 -11.00
N VAL A 351 -0.49 8.87 -11.76
CA VAL A 351 -0.05 8.97 -13.16
C VAL A 351 -1.09 8.33 -14.06
N TRP A 352 -1.47 9.00 -15.13
CA TRP A 352 -2.25 8.40 -16.21
C TRP A 352 -1.36 8.07 -17.42
N ASP A 353 -1.52 6.85 -17.94
CA ASP A 353 -0.98 6.40 -19.25
C ASP A 353 -2.17 6.17 -20.18
N LEU A 354 -2.47 7.16 -21.05
CA LEU A 354 -3.61 7.14 -21.94
C LEU A 354 -3.23 6.60 -23.33
N GLY A 355 -3.90 5.53 -23.74
CA GLY A 355 -3.51 4.73 -24.91
C GLY A 355 -2.28 3.88 -24.60
N ALA A 356 -2.34 3.17 -23.47
CA ALA A 356 -1.20 2.50 -22.85
C ALA A 356 -0.61 1.34 -23.67
N GLY A 357 -1.34 0.81 -24.66
CA GLY A 357 -0.88 -0.29 -25.50
C GLY A 357 -0.54 -1.53 -24.68
N SER A 358 0.73 -1.89 -24.58
CA SER A 358 1.22 -2.99 -23.74
C SER A 358 1.47 -2.60 -22.28
N GLY A 359 1.27 -1.34 -21.91
CA GLY A 359 1.52 -0.82 -20.56
C GLY A 359 2.99 -0.53 -20.22
N SER A 360 3.87 -0.49 -21.22
CA SER A 360 5.30 -0.32 -20.98
C SER A 360 5.66 0.99 -20.28
N VAL A 361 4.94 2.09 -20.61
CA VAL A 361 5.12 3.39 -19.94
C VAL A 361 4.56 3.31 -18.51
N ALA A 362 3.36 2.75 -18.35
CA ALA A 362 2.72 2.59 -17.04
C ALA A 362 3.59 1.79 -16.06
N LEU A 363 4.18 0.67 -16.51
CA LEU A 363 5.04 -0.18 -15.68
C LEU A 363 6.30 0.57 -15.20
N GLU A 364 6.98 1.29 -16.09
CA GLU A 364 8.15 2.05 -15.69
C GLU A 364 7.79 3.31 -14.89
N ALA A 365 6.64 3.95 -15.17
CA ALA A 365 6.13 5.04 -14.34
C ALA A 365 5.86 4.60 -12.90
N ALA A 366 5.40 3.36 -12.71
CA ALA A 366 5.18 2.79 -11.37
C ALA A 366 6.47 2.63 -10.56
N CYS A 367 7.63 2.52 -11.21
CA CYS A 367 8.91 2.53 -10.49
C CYS A 367 9.21 3.88 -9.85
N LEU A 368 8.79 4.97 -10.50
CA LEU A 368 9.02 6.33 -10.05
C LEU A 368 7.92 6.77 -9.07
N ALA A 369 6.66 6.46 -9.39
CA ALA A 369 5.51 6.73 -8.53
C ALA A 369 5.24 5.57 -7.54
N HIS A 370 6.27 5.09 -6.85
CA HIS A 370 6.25 3.87 -6.05
C HIS A 370 5.44 3.95 -4.73
N GLU A 371 5.06 5.13 -4.29
CA GLU A 371 4.12 5.40 -3.20
C GLU A 371 2.77 5.91 -3.71
N GLY A 372 2.62 6.00 -5.03
CA GLY A 372 1.46 6.52 -5.72
C GLY A 372 0.70 5.44 -6.49
N ARG A 373 0.10 5.85 -7.59
CA ARG A 373 -0.77 5.01 -8.41
C ARG A 373 -0.57 5.32 -9.89
N VAL A 374 -0.58 4.30 -10.72
CA VAL A 374 -0.56 4.46 -12.18
C VAL A 374 -1.83 3.86 -12.76
N VAL A 375 -2.53 4.61 -13.60
CA VAL A 375 -3.72 4.14 -14.32
C VAL A 375 -3.41 4.04 -15.80
N ALA A 376 -3.34 2.83 -16.31
CA ALA A 376 -3.15 2.52 -17.73
C ALA A 376 -4.52 2.37 -18.41
N VAL A 377 -4.84 3.26 -19.33
CA VAL A 377 -6.10 3.24 -20.09
C VAL A 377 -5.85 2.71 -21.49
N GLU A 378 -6.53 1.64 -21.84
CA GLU A 378 -6.46 1.03 -23.18
C GLU A 378 -7.86 0.64 -23.67
N ARG A 379 -8.16 0.93 -24.95
CA ARG A 379 -9.47 0.66 -25.55
C ARG A 379 -9.60 -0.77 -26.11
N THR A 380 -8.48 -1.37 -26.47
CA THR A 380 -8.44 -2.68 -27.14
C THR A 380 -8.36 -3.78 -26.08
N PRO A 381 -9.35 -4.69 -26.01
CA PRO A 381 -9.39 -5.73 -24.97
C PRO A 381 -8.15 -6.64 -24.94
N SER A 382 -7.61 -7.04 -26.10
CA SER A 382 -6.40 -7.88 -26.17
C SER A 382 -5.19 -7.18 -25.53
N ARG A 383 -5.00 -5.89 -25.78
CA ARG A 383 -3.92 -5.10 -25.20
C ARG A 383 -4.11 -4.82 -23.73
N ALA A 384 -5.36 -4.61 -23.29
CA ALA A 384 -5.64 -4.50 -21.84
C ALA A 384 -5.27 -5.79 -21.11
N LEU A 385 -5.49 -6.96 -21.73
CA LEU A 385 -5.02 -8.25 -21.20
C LEU A 385 -3.49 -8.35 -21.21
N ASP A 386 -2.82 -7.82 -22.23
CA ASP A 386 -1.35 -7.75 -22.24
C ASP A 386 -0.82 -6.89 -21.09
N ILE A 387 -1.46 -5.73 -20.79
CA ILE A 387 -1.10 -4.91 -19.64
C ILE A 387 -1.29 -5.68 -18.33
N GLN A 388 -2.41 -6.40 -18.16
CA GLN A 388 -2.67 -7.20 -16.96
C GLN A 388 -1.62 -8.31 -16.80
N GLU A 389 -1.25 -8.98 -17.89
CA GLU A 389 -0.22 -10.02 -17.85
C GLU A 389 1.17 -9.45 -17.54
N ASN A 390 1.53 -8.32 -18.16
CA ASN A 390 2.78 -7.63 -17.86
C ASN A 390 2.80 -7.14 -16.39
N ARG A 391 1.68 -6.57 -15.89
CA ARG A 391 1.52 -6.22 -14.48
C ARG A 391 1.80 -7.42 -13.57
N ARG A 392 1.18 -8.56 -13.87
CA ARG A 392 1.35 -9.81 -13.10
C ARG A 392 2.78 -10.31 -13.16
N ARG A 393 3.38 -10.32 -14.34
CA ARG A 393 4.76 -10.79 -14.56
C ARG A 393 5.78 -10.00 -13.76
N PHE A 394 5.62 -8.69 -13.67
CA PHE A 394 6.54 -7.80 -12.95
C PHE A 394 6.07 -7.47 -11.53
N GLY A 395 4.94 -8.00 -11.08
CA GLY A 395 4.40 -7.68 -9.77
C GLY A 395 4.11 -6.19 -9.57
N ALA A 396 3.75 -5.47 -10.63
CA ALA A 396 3.51 -4.02 -10.59
C ALA A 396 2.16 -3.69 -9.94
N ALA A 397 2.03 -3.96 -8.63
CA ALA A 397 0.76 -3.89 -7.91
C ALA A 397 0.07 -2.53 -7.97
N SER A 398 0.82 -1.43 -8.09
CA SER A 398 0.29 -0.06 -8.17
C SER A 398 -0.24 0.35 -9.55
N VAL A 399 -0.15 -0.54 -10.57
CA VAL A 399 -0.70 -0.29 -11.91
C VAL A 399 -2.13 -0.78 -12.00
N ASP A 400 -3.08 0.12 -12.21
CA ASP A 400 -4.48 -0.20 -12.51
C ASP A 400 -4.72 -0.20 -14.00
N VAL A 401 -5.45 -1.19 -14.50
CA VAL A 401 -5.78 -1.33 -15.91
C VAL A 401 -7.23 -0.95 -16.13
N CYS A 402 -7.47 0.09 -16.90
CA CYS A 402 -8.79 0.55 -17.28
C CYS A 402 -9.05 0.21 -18.76
N LEU A 403 -9.86 -0.81 -19.01
CA LEU A 403 -10.39 -1.07 -20.35
C LEU A 403 -11.46 -0.02 -20.67
N GLY A 404 -11.17 0.85 -21.62
CA GLY A 404 -12.09 1.91 -22.01
C GLY A 404 -11.51 2.85 -23.06
N THR A 405 -12.40 3.63 -23.63
CA THR A 405 -12.04 4.70 -24.59
C THR A 405 -11.86 6.02 -23.86
N VAL A 406 -10.90 6.80 -24.31
CA VAL A 406 -10.73 8.18 -23.87
C VAL A 406 -11.49 9.11 -24.83
N PRO A 407 -12.19 10.15 -24.33
CA PRO A 407 -12.19 10.62 -22.94
C PRO A 407 -13.27 9.98 -22.02
N GLN A 408 -14.10 9.05 -22.52
CA GLN A 408 -15.31 8.55 -21.82
C GLN A 408 -15.04 7.90 -20.47
N CYS A 409 -13.86 7.29 -20.27
CA CYS A 409 -13.49 6.63 -19.02
C CYS A 409 -12.92 7.61 -17.97
N LEU A 410 -12.46 8.81 -18.37
CA LEU A 410 -11.77 9.75 -17.47
C LEU A 410 -12.57 10.11 -16.20
N PRO A 411 -13.91 10.32 -16.24
CA PRO A 411 -14.66 10.68 -15.04
C PRO A 411 -14.58 9.68 -13.89
N ARG A 412 -14.21 8.41 -14.17
CA ARG A 412 -14.11 7.34 -13.18
C ARG A 412 -12.71 7.21 -12.56
N LEU A 413 -11.74 7.95 -13.10
CA LEU A 413 -10.36 7.87 -12.66
C LEU A 413 -10.08 8.90 -11.56
N PRO A 414 -9.13 8.66 -10.64
CA PRO A 414 -8.65 9.71 -9.72
C PRO A 414 -7.92 10.80 -10.50
N ASP A 415 -7.97 12.05 -10.02
CA ASP A 415 -7.30 13.18 -10.66
C ASP A 415 -5.77 12.97 -10.71
N PRO A 416 -5.13 13.19 -11.87
CA PRO A 416 -3.73 12.89 -12.05
C PRO A 416 -2.83 14.09 -11.73
N HIS A 417 -1.64 13.78 -11.19
CA HIS A 417 -0.52 14.72 -11.12
C HIS A 417 0.28 14.74 -12.43
N ARG A 418 0.28 13.59 -13.12
CA ARG A 418 1.07 13.40 -14.35
C ARG A 418 0.24 12.64 -15.37
N VAL A 419 0.27 13.07 -16.61
CA VAL A 419 -0.43 12.39 -17.72
C VAL A 419 0.53 12.17 -18.87
N PHE A 420 0.61 10.93 -19.32
CA PHE A 420 1.23 10.58 -20.60
C PHE A 420 0.13 10.19 -21.58
N ILE A 421 0.18 10.75 -22.80
CA ILE A 421 -0.71 10.40 -23.90
C ILE A 421 0.11 9.72 -24.99
N GLY A 422 0.00 8.38 -25.08
CA GLY A 422 0.68 7.57 -26.11
C GLY A 422 -0.15 7.33 -27.36
N GLY A 423 -1.45 7.69 -27.34
CA GLY A 423 -2.37 7.50 -28.47
C GLY A 423 -3.73 8.16 -28.23
N GLY A 424 -4.61 8.10 -29.24
CA GLY A 424 -5.97 8.66 -29.12
C GLY A 424 -6.13 10.11 -29.60
N LEU A 425 -5.06 10.72 -30.14
CA LEU A 425 -5.05 12.11 -30.63
C LEU A 425 -5.22 12.20 -32.16
N SER A 426 -5.67 11.15 -32.81
CA SER A 426 -6.02 11.17 -34.22
C SER A 426 -7.49 11.58 -34.43
N GLY A 427 -7.77 12.44 -35.42
CA GLY A 427 -9.13 12.87 -35.79
C GLY A 427 -9.71 13.98 -34.90
N ASP A 428 -11.03 14.21 -35.05
CA ASP A 428 -11.75 15.36 -34.49
C ASP A 428 -11.92 15.28 -32.96
N GLY A 429 -11.76 14.09 -32.36
CA GLY A 429 -11.87 13.91 -30.90
C GLY A 429 -10.66 14.37 -30.12
N ALA A 430 -9.55 14.71 -30.77
CA ALA A 430 -8.30 15.09 -30.10
C ALA A 430 -8.44 16.33 -29.20
N HIS A 431 -9.14 17.36 -29.69
CA HIS A 431 -9.37 18.60 -28.95
C HIS A 431 -10.16 18.33 -27.64
N ASN A 432 -11.26 17.61 -27.72
CA ASN A 432 -12.08 17.24 -26.58
C ASN A 432 -11.29 16.38 -25.55
N LEU A 433 -10.45 15.46 -26.02
CA LEU A 433 -9.59 14.69 -25.12
C LEU A 433 -8.63 15.59 -24.35
N LEU A 434 -7.91 16.47 -25.04
CA LEU A 434 -6.96 17.42 -24.42
C LEU A 434 -7.69 18.32 -23.41
N GLU A 435 -8.86 18.87 -23.77
CA GLU A 435 -9.66 19.71 -22.86
C GLU A 435 -10.02 18.98 -21.57
N GLN A 436 -10.55 17.75 -21.67
CA GLN A 436 -10.92 16.97 -20.50
C GLN A 436 -9.73 16.55 -19.65
N VAL A 437 -8.60 16.22 -20.26
CA VAL A 437 -7.36 15.92 -19.55
C VAL A 437 -6.85 17.15 -18.80
N CYS A 438 -6.80 18.31 -19.45
CA CYS A 438 -6.34 19.57 -18.82
C CYS A 438 -7.25 19.99 -17.65
N ARG A 439 -8.55 19.74 -17.75
CA ARG A 439 -9.52 20.01 -16.66
C ARG A 439 -9.22 19.14 -15.44
N ARG A 440 -8.96 17.84 -15.65
CA ARG A 440 -8.71 16.85 -14.60
C ARG A 440 -7.29 16.89 -14.03
N LEU A 441 -6.30 17.33 -14.82
CA LEU A 441 -4.93 17.48 -14.35
C LEU A 441 -4.88 18.43 -13.16
N LEU A 442 -4.24 18.00 -12.08
CA LEU A 442 -4.10 18.81 -10.86
C LEU A 442 -3.27 20.08 -11.12
N PRO A 443 -3.47 21.18 -10.37
CA PRO A 443 -2.59 22.36 -10.44
C PRO A 443 -1.13 21.96 -10.22
N GLY A 444 -0.18 22.55 -10.96
CA GLY A 444 1.23 22.14 -11.00
C GLY A 444 1.46 20.75 -11.62
N GLY A 445 0.42 20.15 -12.19
CA GLY A 445 0.52 18.88 -12.89
C GLY A 445 1.19 19.01 -14.26
N ARG A 446 1.78 17.91 -14.74
CA ARG A 446 2.51 17.87 -16.01
C ARG A 446 1.92 16.86 -16.98
N LEU A 447 1.80 17.25 -18.24
CA LEU A 447 1.32 16.40 -19.32
C LEU A 447 2.41 16.22 -20.38
N VAL A 448 2.61 14.99 -20.85
CA VAL A 448 3.50 14.67 -21.97
C VAL A 448 2.71 13.93 -23.04
N VAL A 449 2.80 14.44 -24.27
CA VAL A 449 2.16 13.84 -25.45
C VAL A 449 3.22 13.26 -26.37
N SER A 450 3.03 12.02 -26.81
CA SER A 450 3.87 11.37 -27.82
C SER A 450 3.22 11.46 -29.19
N CYS A 451 3.88 12.13 -30.13
CA CYS A 451 3.42 12.35 -31.50
C CYS A 451 4.38 11.74 -32.53
N ILE A 452 3.86 10.96 -33.45
CA ILE A 452 4.61 10.46 -34.62
C ILE A 452 4.29 11.35 -35.83
N LEU A 453 3.08 11.89 -35.92
CA LEU A 453 2.59 12.70 -37.03
C LEU A 453 2.78 14.20 -36.72
N LEU A 454 3.31 14.93 -37.68
CA LEU A 454 3.54 16.39 -37.58
C LEU A 454 2.25 17.18 -37.40
N ASP A 455 1.15 16.76 -38.05
CA ASP A 455 -0.14 17.42 -37.91
C ASP A 455 -0.71 17.24 -36.46
N THR A 456 -0.45 16.08 -35.85
CA THR A 456 -0.85 15.85 -34.45
C THR A 456 -0.03 16.77 -33.53
N LEU A 457 1.27 16.87 -33.74
CA LEU A 457 2.13 17.78 -33.01
C LEU A 457 1.67 19.25 -33.15
N ALA A 458 1.40 19.68 -34.38
CA ALA A 458 0.96 21.05 -34.65
C ALA A 458 -0.36 21.38 -33.96
N ARG A 459 -1.34 20.46 -34.00
CA ARG A 459 -2.64 20.60 -33.28
C ARG A 459 -2.47 20.68 -31.78
N CYS A 460 -1.67 19.79 -31.19
CA CYS A 460 -1.42 19.79 -29.73
C CYS A 460 -0.74 21.12 -29.33
N ARG A 461 0.27 21.55 -30.07
CA ARG A 461 0.97 22.80 -29.80
C ARG A 461 0.02 24.00 -29.86
N ALA A 462 -0.78 24.15 -30.93
CA ALA A 462 -1.76 25.22 -31.06
C ALA A 462 -2.81 25.20 -29.92
N PHE A 463 -3.24 24.02 -29.47
CA PHE A 463 -4.15 23.87 -28.35
C PHE A 463 -3.55 24.47 -27.06
N PHE A 464 -2.33 24.10 -26.68
CA PHE A 464 -1.68 24.59 -25.46
C PHE A 464 -1.26 26.06 -25.55
N GLU A 465 -0.85 26.54 -26.73
CA GLU A 465 -0.62 27.97 -26.99
C GLU A 465 -1.91 28.78 -26.76
N GLY A 466 -3.06 28.23 -27.17
CA GLY A 466 -4.38 28.86 -26.93
C GLY A 466 -4.78 28.90 -25.43
N LEU A 467 -4.22 28.02 -24.60
CA LEU A 467 -4.39 28.03 -23.15
C LEU A 467 -3.36 28.90 -22.41
N GLY A 468 -2.35 29.44 -23.15
CA GLY A 468 -1.21 30.13 -22.55
C GLY A 468 -0.24 29.21 -21.82
N TRP A 469 -0.26 27.90 -22.10
CA TRP A 469 0.66 26.93 -21.51
C TRP A 469 1.90 26.75 -22.38
N PRO A 470 3.08 27.15 -21.91
CA PRO A 470 4.32 27.00 -22.72
C PRO A 470 4.60 25.52 -22.98
N ALA A 471 4.79 25.15 -24.23
CA ALA A 471 5.07 23.80 -24.65
C ALA A 471 6.56 23.59 -24.93
N GLU A 472 7.18 22.64 -24.23
CA GLU A 472 8.50 22.10 -24.53
C GLU A 472 8.35 20.99 -25.58
N VAL A 473 9.08 21.05 -26.69
CA VAL A 473 9.05 20.01 -27.73
C VAL A 473 10.44 19.41 -27.89
N MET A 474 10.49 18.06 -27.76
CA MET A 474 11.70 17.27 -27.96
C MET A 474 11.50 16.26 -29.09
N GLN A 475 12.43 16.19 -30.03
CA GLN A 475 12.46 15.13 -31.03
C GLN A 475 13.43 14.02 -30.59
N ILE A 476 12.96 12.76 -30.61
CA ILE A 476 13.77 11.58 -30.36
C ILE A 476 13.91 10.81 -31.67
N GLN A 477 15.15 10.63 -32.10
CA GLN A 477 15.50 9.74 -33.19
C GLN A 477 16.48 8.69 -32.68
N SER A 478 16.19 7.45 -32.91
CA SER A 478 17.02 6.32 -32.46
C SER A 478 17.24 5.34 -33.57
N ALA A 479 18.36 4.61 -33.51
CA ALA A 479 18.64 3.50 -34.38
C ALA A 479 19.12 2.32 -33.51
N GLN A 480 18.78 1.12 -33.93
CA GLN A 480 19.15 -0.11 -33.22
C GLN A 480 20.01 -0.98 -34.14
N SER A 481 21.04 -1.60 -33.58
CA SER A 481 21.84 -2.56 -34.30
C SER A 481 21.02 -3.79 -34.70
N ARG A 482 21.18 -4.24 -35.93
CA ARG A 482 20.60 -5.47 -36.46
C ARG A 482 21.65 -6.25 -37.25
N PRO A 483 21.62 -7.58 -37.21
CA PRO A 483 22.53 -8.40 -38.01
C PRO A 483 22.22 -8.23 -39.51
N LEU A 484 23.26 -8.17 -40.33
CA LEU A 484 23.22 -8.20 -41.77
C LEU A 484 24.35 -9.10 -42.29
N GLY A 485 24.06 -10.35 -42.48
CA GLY A 485 25.07 -11.38 -42.78
C GLY A 485 26.03 -11.58 -41.58
N GLN A 486 27.31 -11.37 -41.78
CA GLN A 486 28.34 -11.40 -40.72
C GLN A 486 28.57 -10.04 -40.02
N ASP A 487 27.97 -8.97 -40.54
CA ASP A 487 28.07 -7.63 -40.02
C ASP A 487 26.82 -7.16 -39.27
N ILE A 488 26.87 -5.99 -38.70
CA ILE A 488 25.73 -5.30 -38.09
C ILE A 488 25.49 -3.96 -38.76
N PHE A 489 24.23 -3.57 -38.90
CA PHE A 489 23.86 -2.25 -39.35
C PHE A 489 22.94 -1.54 -38.36
N LEU A 490 22.83 -0.23 -38.41
CA LEU A 490 21.94 0.56 -37.60
C LEU A 490 20.61 0.75 -38.34
N ALA A 491 19.56 0.04 -37.90
CA ALA A 491 18.20 0.22 -38.37
C ALA A 491 17.58 1.46 -37.70
N ALA A 492 17.35 2.53 -38.46
CA ALA A 492 16.73 3.75 -37.96
C ALA A 492 15.25 3.50 -37.62
N ALA A 493 14.80 4.00 -36.48
CA ALA A 493 13.39 4.11 -36.15
C ALA A 493 12.82 5.46 -36.67
N ASN A 494 11.50 5.52 -36.86
CA ASN A 494 10.85 6.79 -37.14
C ASN A 494 11.06 7.77 -36.00
N PRO A 495 11.28 9.07 -36.28
CA PRO A 495 11.33 10.10 -35.26
C PRO A 495 10.02 10.16 -34.49
N VAL A 496 10.13 10.40 -33.19
CA VAL A 496 8.99 10.64 -32.30
C VAL A 496 9.17 12.02 -31.66
N PHE A 497 8.10 12.78 -31.62
CA PHE A 497 8.07 14.07 -30.95
C PHE A 497 7.39 13.91 -29.60
N LEU A 498 8.02 14.40 -28.55
CA LEU A 498 7.45 14.51 -27.20
C LEU A 498 7.15 15.98 -26.93
N LEU A 499 5.89 16.29 -26.66
CA LEU A 499 5.45 17.63 -26.29
C LEU A 499 5.08 17.59 -24.80
N ALA A 500 5.71 18.45 -24.01
CA ALA A 500 5.47 18.54 -22.56
C ALA A 500 4.95 19.93 -22.19
N VAL A 501 3.97 19.96 -21.29
CA VAL A 501 3.39 21.19 -20.74
C VAL A 501 3.13 21.03 -19.25
N ASP A 502 3.23 22.13 -18.52
CA ASP A 502 2.84 22.23 -17.11
C ASP A 502 1.53 23.00 -16.99
N LYS A 503 0.60 22.47 -16.17
CA LYS A 503 -0.58 23.23 -15.75
C LYS A 503 -0.15 24.26 -14.71
N PRO A 504 -0.51 25.55 -14.86
CA PRO A 504 -0.21 26.56 -13.85
C PRO A 504 -0.71 26.14 -12.46
N GLU A 505 0.04 26.50 -11.43
CA GLU A 505 -0.44 26.43 -10.06
C GLU A 505 -1.63 27.39 -9.90
N GLN A 506 -2.63 27.02 -9.10
CA GLN A 506 -3.63 28.00 -8.69
C GLN A 506 -2.95 29.00 -7.77
N GLU A 507 -3.03 30.27 -8.11
CA GLU A 507 -2.70 31.35 -7.18
C GLU A 507 -3.53 31.07 -5.91
N LYS A 508 -2.88 30.92 -4.79
CA LYS A 508 -3.58 30.96 -3.50
C LYS A 508 -4.06 32.39 -3.37
N ASP A 509 -5.37 32.57 -3.43
CA ASP A 509 -5.98 33.82 -2.96
C ASP A 509 -5.44 33.99 -1.53
N GLU A 510 -4.55 34.97 -1.35
CA GLU A 510 -4.09 35.42 -0.03
C GLU A 510 -5.30 36.12 0.63
N ASP A 511 -6.08 35.32 1.41
CA ASP A 511 -7.06 35.85 2.39
C ASP A 511 -6.38 36.18 3.72
#